data_f55adb2e7a9aa99c96bbaf6fc804c594
#
_entry.id   f55adb2e7a9aa99c96bbaf6fc804c594
#
_cell.length_a   1.000
_cell.length_b   1.000
_cell.length_c   1.000
_cell.angle_alpha   90.00
_cell.angle_beta   90.00
_cell.angle_gamma   90.00
#
_symmetry.space_group_name_H-M   'P 1'
#
loop_
_entity.id
_entity.type
_entity.pdbx_description
1 polymer ?
#
loop_
_entity_poly.entity_id
_entity_poly.type
_entity_poly.pdbx_seq_one_letter_code
_entity_poly.pdbx_strand_id
1 'polypeptide(L)'
;KNKFFLTSSDETEIIKIDGKKYRGRLIVFLKDSEVKVVNQIGLEDYTKGVMIKEMPVGKGTENYEALKAFSICIRTYAYNKINENKDFFDIYPDTRDQVYGGVDGETKYTNSIVDETRDQILIYDTEPAIIFYHSTCGGYTENISNVFSKKNIPYLIGIKDGDEPYCKISPRYEWVENYSESIFVERLYKAKLIESINYKLSDLRIESRFSSGRINELDIILNDGQEIQKTIYLLGNQIRGIIRNSDGKSILKSTMFNIKIDNENNIVINGKGNGHGVGLCQWGAIGQSKKGIDYK
;
A
#
# COMPACT_ATOMS: atom_id res chain seq x y z
N LYS A 1 19.23 29.98 7.47
CA LYS A 1 18.67 29.00 8.46
C LYS A 1 19.82 28.07 8.83
N ASN A 2 20.15 27.96 10.12
CA ASN A 2 21.26 27.12 10.56
C ASN A 2 20.87 25.66 10.40
N LYS A 3 21.66 24.92 9.62
CA LYS A 3 21.59 23.46 9.51
C LYS A 3 22.77 22.88 10.28
N PHE A 4 22.52 21.83 11.05
CA PHE A 4 23.56 21.06 11.72
C PHE A 4 23.65 19.70 11.02
N PHE A 5 24.86 19.22 10.83
CA PHE A 5 25.16 17.95 10.25
C PHE A 5 25.73 17.02 11.32
N LEU A 6 25.10 15.87 11.50
CA LEU A 6 25.64 14.79 12.30
C LEU A 6 26.18 13.74 11.34
N THR A 7 27.48 13.63 11.29
CA THR A 7 28.16 12.60 10.50
C THR A 7 29.01 11.77 11.44
N SER A 8 29.22 10.52 11.11
CA SER A 8 30.27 9.72 11.67
C SER A 8 31.64 10.16 11.11
N SER A 9 32.72 9.89 11.83
CA SER A 9 34.09 10.07 11.36
C SER A 9 34.45 9.11 10.22
N ASP A 10 33.76 8.00 10.11
CA ASP A 10 33.85 6.99 9.05
C ASP A 10 32.47 6.82 8.39
N GLU A 11 32.40 6.86 7.07
CA GLU A 11 31.16 6.69 6.30
C GLU A 11 30.50 5.32 6.53
N THR A 12 31.25 4.33 7.02
CA THR A 12 30.76 3.00 7.37
C THR A 12 30.11 2.92 8.74
N GLU A 13 30.33 3.91 9.62
CA GLU A 13 29.78 3.94 10.96
C GLU A 13 28.29 4.28 10.98
N ILE A 14 27.63 3.68 11.96
CA ILE A 14 26.20 3.81 12.17
C ILE A 14 25.94 4.94 13.17
N ILE A 15 25.14 5.92 12.76
CA ILE A 15 24.65 6.98 13.64
C ILE A 15 23.44 6.46 14.40
N LYS A 16 23.40 6.68 15.72
CA LYS A 16 22.24 6.32 16.54
C LYS A 16 21.54 7.57 17.07
N ILE A 17 20.25 7.67 16.77
CA ILE A 17 19.40 8.73 17.29
C ILE A 17 18.06 8.12 17.74
N ASP A 18 17.64 8.45 18.94
CA ASP A 18 16.38 8.00 19.54
C ASP A 18 16.20 6.46 19.49
N GLY A 19 17.32 5.76 19.75
CA GLY A 19 17.38 4.29 19.74
C GLY A 19 17.47 3.65 18.36
N LYS A 20 17.22 4.36 17.27
CA LYS A 20 17.28 3.87 15.90
C LYS A 20 18.64 4.10 15.27
N LYS A 21 19.03 3.21 14.37
CA LYS A 21 20.33 3.22 13.72
C LYS A 21 20.21 3.61 12.25
N TYR A 22 21.11 4.49 11.81
CA TYR A 22 21.11 5.05 10.46
C TYR A 22 22.50 4.99 9.82
N ARG A 23 22.56 4.73 8.51
CA ARG A 23 23.73 4.96 7.66
C ARG A 23 23.69 6.37 7.11
N GLY A 24 24.80 6.81 6.54
CA GLY A 24 24.92 8.11 5.90
C GLY A 24 25.02 9.26 6.90
N ARG A 25 24.35 10.36 6.62
CA ARG A 25 24.43 11.61 7.38
C ARG A 25 23.05 12.06 7.84
N LEU A 26 22.94 12.55 9.07
CA LEU A 26 21.73 13.20 9.57
C LEU A 26 21.85 14.72 9.48
N ILE A 27 20.87 15.36 8.88
CA ILE A 27 20.75 16.81 8.77
C ILE A 27 19.66 17.23 9.74
N VAL A 28 20.04 18.05 10.74
CA VAL A 28 19.12 18.56 11.78
C VAL A 28 18.96 20.07 11.59
N PHE A 29 17.75 20.56 11.54
CA PHE A 29 17.46 21.99 11.39
C PHE A 29 16.10 22.35 11.99
N LEU A 30 15.91 23.64 12.24
CA LEU A 30 14.65 24.19 12.71
C LEU A 30 13.82 24.71 11.53
N LYS A 31 12.57 24.23 11.42
CA LYS A 31 11.58 24.71 10.46
C LYS A 31 10.22 24.80 11.14
N ASP A 32 9.54 25.92 10.97
CA ASP A 32 8.21 26.20 11.54
C ASP A 32 8.14 25.93 13.06
N SER A 33 9.21 26.33 13.79
CA SER A 33 9.42 26.11 15.23
C SER A 33 9.54 24.64 15.66
N GLU A 34 9.69 23.72 14.72
CA GLU A 34 9.90 22.30 14.99
C GLU A 34 11.29 21.84 14.55
N VAL A 35 11.90 20.96 15.34
CA VAL A 35 13.13 20.28 14.93
C VAL A 35 12.80 19.26 13.86
N LYS A 36 13.45 19.38 12.70
CA LYS A 36 13.37 18.43 11.60
C LYS A 36 14.68 17.67 11.49
N VAL A 37 14.56 16.37 11.25
CA VAL A 37 15.70 15.48 11.02
C VAL A 37 15.52 14.80 9.66
N VAL A 38 16.54 14.90 8.80
CA VAL A 38 16.55 14.24 7.48
C VAL A 38 17.78 13.33 7.43
N ASN A 39 17.57 12.08 7.04
CA ASN A 39 18.65 11.15 6.76
C ASN A 39 19.06 11.29 5.30
N GLN A 40 20.28 11.80 5.06
CA GLN A 40 20.89 11.83 3.75
C GLN A 40 21.70 10.56 3.57
N ILE A 41 21.34 9.75 2.57
CA ILE A 41 21.83 8.39 2.40
C ILE A 41 21.95 8.02 0.92
N GLY A 42 22.86 7.13 0.57
CA GLY A 42 22.94 6.56 -0.77
C GLY A 42 21.75 5.67 -1.12
N LEU A 43 21.40 5.60 -2.40
CA LEU A 43 20.20 4.90 -2.90
C LEU A 43 20.21 3.40 -2.54
N GLU A 44 21.38 2.75 -2.60
CA GLU A 44 21.51 1.33 -2.25
C GLU A 44 21.28 1.08 -0.75
N ASP A 45 21.85 1.90 0.11
CA ASP A 45 21.65 1.78 1.56
C ASP A 45 20.22 2.14 1.97
N TYR A 46 19.58 3.09 1.26
CA TYR A 46 18.16 3.35 1.40
C TYR A 46 17.34 2.10 1.04
N THR A 47 17.62 1.47 -0.11
CA THR A 47 16.95 0.25 -0.58
C THR A 47 17.06 -0.90 0.45
N LYS A 48 18.26 -1.08 1.05
CA LYS A 48 18.49 -2.05 2.14
C LYS A 48 17.60 -1.77 3.35
N GLY A 49 17.50 -0.51 3.77
CA GLY A 49 16.69 -0.09 4.91
C GLY A 49 15.18 -0.19 4.73
N VAL A 50 14.70 -0.28 3.49
CA VAL A 50 13.26 -0.43 3.14
C VAL A 50 12.85 -1.90 3.04
N MET A 51 13.73 -2.78 2.54
CA MET A 51 13.39 -4.13 2.07
C MET A 51 12.51 -4.93 3.05
N ILE A 52 12.97 -5.18 4.28
CA ILE A 52 12.22 -6.03 5.23
C ILE A 52 11.01 -5.35 5.87
N LYS A 53 10.91 -4.04 5.72
CA LYS A 53 9.77 -3.28 6.24
C LYS A 53 8.56 -3.35 5.31
N GLU A 54 8.83 -3.52 4.02
CA GLU A 54 7.79 -3.54 2.98
C GLU A 54 7.44 -4.94 2.50
N MET A 55 8.35 -5.91 2.55
CA MET A 55 8.11 -7.24 1.98
C MET A 55 8.51 -8.37 2.92
N PRO A 56 7.68 -9.44 3.06
CA PRO A 56 8.05 -10.64 3.80
C PRO A 56 9.27 -11.34 3.21
N VAL A 57 10.32 -11.51 4.01
CA VAL A 57 11.58 -12.12 3.58
C VAL A 57 11.48 -13.65 3.46
N GLY A 58 10.59 -14.30 4.25
CA GLY A 58 10.55 -15.76 4.36
C GLY A 58 11.55 -16.33 5.37
N LYS A 59 11.63 -17.65 5.44
CA LYS A 59 12.54 -18.37 6.36
C LYS A 59 13.78 -18.94 5.66
N GLY A 60 13.81 -18.98 4.35
CA GLY A 60 14.88 -19.53 3.53
C GLY A 60 15.06 -18.70 2.27
N THR A 61 15.43 -19.35 1.17
CA THR A 61 15.66 -18.71 -0.13
C THR A 61 14.42 -18.72 -1.05
N GLU A 62 13.28 -19.19 -0.57
CA GLU A 62 12.08 -19.36 -1.38
C GLU A 62 11.49 -18.04 -1.91
N ASN A 63 11.84 -16.92 -1.30
CA ASN A 63 11.40 -15.57 -1.73
C ASN A 63 12.50 -14.81 -2.51
N TYR A 64 13.59 -15.46 -2.84
CA TYR A 64 14.80 -14.82 -3.38
C TYR A 64 14.52 -14.00 -4.65
N GLU A 65 13.86 -14.59 -5.64
CA GLU A 65 13.55 -13.91 -6.90
C GLU A 65 12.54 -12.75 -6.69
N ALA A 66 11.57 -12.97 -5.81
CA ALA A 66 10.63 -11.92 -5.44
C ALA A 66 11.31 -10.73 -4.75
N LEU A 67 12.29 -10.99 -3.89
CA LEU A 67 13.06 -9.94 -3.20
C LEU A 67 13.95 -9.17 -4.19
N LYS A 68 14.52 -9.83 -5.21
CA LYS A 68 15.24 -9.16 -6.31
C LYS A 68 14.32 -8.22 -7.09
N ALA A 69 13.18 -8.73 -7.55
CA ALA A 69 12.19 -7.90 -8.25
C ALA A 69 11.78 -6.70 -7.41
N PHE A 70 11.55 -6.93 -6.11
CA PHE A 70 11.11 -5.87 -5.21
C PHE A 70 12.22 -4.84 -4.90
N SER A 71 13.50 -5.25 -4.80
CA SER A 71 14.61 -4.32 -4.62
C SER A 71 14.72 -3.34 -5.80
N ILE A 72 14.50 -3.82 -7.03
CA ILE A 72 14.46 -2.98 -8.23
C ILE A 72 13.28 -2.00 -8.17
N CYS A 73 12.11 -2.46 -7.71
CA CYS A 73 10.94 -1.60 -7.53
C CYS A 73 11.20 -0.50 -6.47
N ILE A 74 11.78 -0.85 -5.31
CA ILE A 74 12.14 0.13 -4.26
C ILE A 74 13.08 1.19 -4.83
N ARG A 75 14.14 0.76 -5.49
CA ARG A 75 15.17 1.63 -6.08
C ARG A 75 14.57 2.55 -7.14
N THR A 76 13.76 2.01 -8.06
CA THR A 76 13.10 2.80 -9.11
C THR A 76 12.14 3.83 -8.53
N TYR A 77 11.36 3.45 -7.50
CA TYR A 77 10.49 4.38 -6.80
C TYR A 77 11.28 5.54 -6.17
N ALA A 78 12.32 5.21 -5.42
CA ALA A 78 13.16 6.21 -4.77
C ALA A 78 13.87 7.11 -5.79
N TYR A 79 14.38 6.54 -6.88
CA TYR A 79 15.02 7.29 -7.96
C TYR A 79 14.06 8.34 -8.56
N ASN A 80 12.80 7.97 -8.79
CA ASN A 80 11.79 8.91 -9.28
C ASN A 80 11.46 10.04 -8.29
N LYS A 81 11.68 9.80 -6.98
CA LYS A 81 11.41 10.80 -5.95
C LYS A 81 12.55 11.80 -5.76
N ILE A 82 13.75 11.44 -6.12
CA ILE A 82 14.89 12.35 -6.08
C ILE A 82 14.62 13.50 -7.06
N ASN A 83 14.73 14.73 -6.58
CA ASN A 83 14.50 15.95 -7.36
C ASN A 83 13.03 16.26 -7.75
N GLU A 84 12.03 15.61 -7.15
CA GLU A 84 10.63 16.07 -7.30
C GLU A 84 10.36 17.45 -6.66
N ASN A 85 11.42 18.23 -6.32
CA ASN A 85 11.33 19.57 -5.71
C ASN A 85 10.46 19.64 -4.46
N LYS A 86 10.53 18.63 -3.63
CA LYS A 86 9.93 18.68 -2.32
C LYS A 86 10.85 19.48 -1.40
N ASP A 87 10.32 20.44 -0.80
CA ASP A 87 10.78 21.35 0.24
C ASP A 87 12.24 21.14 0.73
N PHE A 88 12.54 20.08 1.50
CA PHE A 88 13.85 19.86 2.11
C PHE A 88 14.25 18.37 2.23
N PHE A 89 13.43 17.47 1.72
CA PHE A 89 13.67 16.03 1.65
C PHE A 89 12.96 15.43 0.43
N ASP A 90 13.35 14.23 0.01
CA ASP A 90 12.82 13.57 -1.19
C ASP A 90 11.70 12.59 -0.87
N ILE A 91 11.81 11.84 0.24
CA ILE A 91 10.94 10.68 0.55
C ILE A 91 10.52 10.72 2.03
N TYR A 92 9.26 10.42 2.31
CA TYR A 92 8.77 10.14 3.64
C TYR A 92 9.16 8.73 4.10
N PRO A 93 9.52 8.53 5.39
CA PRO A 93 9.96 7.23 5.90
C PRO A 93 8.81 6.30 6.33
N ASP A 94 7.60 6.51 5.83
CA ASP A 94 6.38 5.80 6.23
C ASP A 94 5.46 5.50 5.04
N THR A 95 4.23 5.05 5.31
CA THR A 95 3.25 4.62 4.29
C THR A 95 2.79 5.70 3.31
N ARG A 96 3.25 6.95 3.44
CA ARG A 96 3.04 8.01 2.44
C ARG A 96 3.91 7.80 1.21
N ASP A 97 5.09 7.20 1.39
CA ASP A 97 6.01 6.77 0.35
C ASP A 97 6.43 5.31 0.61
N GLN A 98 7.55 5.07 1.29
CA GLN A 98 8.06 3.72 1.61
C GLN A 98 8.48 3.64 3.09
N VAL A 99 8.12 2.56 3.77
CA VAL A 99 8.51 2.37 5.18
C VAL A 99 10.00 2.12 5.28
N TYR A 100 10.72 3.11 5.79
CA TYR A 100 12.17 3.06 5.97
C TYR A 100 12.54 2.75 7.42
N GLY A 101 13.28 1.67 7.63
CA GLY A 101 13.68 1.19 8.94
C GLY A 101 15.10 1.55 9.37
N GLY A 102 15.85 2.28 8.55
CA GLY A 102 17.29 2.46 8.78
C GLY A 102 18.03 1.12 8.80
N VAL A 103 19.08 1.01 9.59
CA VAL A 103 19.86 -0.25 9.74
C VAL A 103 19.03 -1.37 10.38
N ASP A 104 18.01 -1.02 11.19
CA ASP A 104 17.07 -2.00 11.75
C ASP A 104 16.12 -2.60 10.70
N GLY A 105 16.12 -2.06 9.47
CA GLY A 105 15.48 -2.59 8.27
C GLY A 105 16.40 -3.49 7.42
N GLU A 106 17.56 -3.91 7.94
CA GLU A 106 18.55 -4.65 7.19
C GLU A 106 18.81 -6.04 7.78
N THR A 107 19.12 -6.99 6.91
CA THR A 107 19.76 -8.27 7.25
C THR A 107 20.88 -8.56 6.26
N LYS A 108 21.85 -9.43 6.65
CA LYS A 108 22.91 -9.84 5.71
C LYS A 108 22.32 -10.44 4.42
N TYR A 109 21.26 -11.21 4.55
CA TYR A 109 20.58 -11.87 3.43
C TYR A 109 19.91 -10.85 2.49
N THR A 110 19.12 -9.93 3.03
CA THR A 110 18.46 -8.92 2.18
C THR A 110 19.45 -7.93 1.59
N ASN A 111 20.53 -7.61 2.30
CA ASN A 111 21.59 -6.76 1.78
C ASN A 111 22.31 -7.39 0.58
N SER A 112 22.59 -8.71 0.62
CA SER A 112 23.19 -9.40 -0.54
C SER A 112 22.29 -9.37 -1.77
N ILE A 113 20.97 -9.49 -1.59
CA ILE A 113 19.99 -9.42 -2.69
C ILE A 113 19.95 -8.02 -3.30
N VAL A 114 19.99 -6.96 -2.49
CA VAL A 114 20.07 -5.59 -2.97
C VAL A 114 21.38 -5.37 -3.74
N ASP A 115 22.51 -5.88 -3.23
CA ASP A 115 23.82 -5.76 -3.88
C ASP A 115 23.87 -6.53 -5.22
N GLU A 116 23.19 -7.69 -5.35
CA GLU A 116 23.10 -8.44 -6.60
C GLU A 116 22.27 -7.74 -7.68
N THR A 117 21.35 -6.89 -7.28
CA THR A 117 20.51 -6.08 -8.20
C THR A 117 20.96 -4.62 -8.24
N ARG A 118 22.18 -4.34 -7.75
CA ARG A 118 22.74 -2.99 -7.69
C ARG A 118 22.60 -2.26 -9.01
N ASP A 119 22.25 -0.97 -8.94
CA ASP A 119 22.12 -0.04 -10.06
C ASP A 119 21.01 -0.41 -11.09
N GLN A 120 20.24 -1.50 -10.86
CA GLN A 120 19.12 -1.85 -11.72
C GLN A 120 17.87 -1.07 -11.35
N ILE A 121 17.26 -0.42 -12.34
CA ILE A 121 15.96 0.26 -12.26
C ILE A 121 15.06 -0.18 -13.42
N LEU A 122 13.75 -0.02 -13.25
CA LEU A 122 12.78 -0.24 -14.33
C LEU A 122 12.68 1.02 -15.19
N ILE A 123 12.77 0.84 -16.50
CA ILE A 123 12.65 1.91 -17.50
C ILE A 123 11.51 1.58 -18.45
N TYR A 124 10.73 2.57 -18.81
CA TYR A 124 9.74 2.50 -19.85
C TYR A 124 9.91 3.70 -20.79
N ASP A 125 10.06 3.45 -22.07
CA ASP A 125 10.23 4.48 -23.11
C ASP A 125 11.31 5.53 -22.75
N THR A 126 12.50 5.04 -22.39
CA THR A 126 13.69 5.80 -21.96
C THR A 126 13.62 6.49 -20.59
N GLU A 127 12.46 6.53 -19.96
CA GLU A 127 12.25 7.18 -18.65
C GLU A 127 12.10 6.14 -17.52
N PRO A 128 12.53 6.46 -16.29
CA PRO A 128 12.28 5.60 -15.14
C PRO A 128 10.79 5.34 -14.93
N ALA A 129 10.42 4.08 -14.82
CA ALA A 129 9.03 3.68 -14.69
C ALA A 129 8.40 4.16 -13.38
N ILE A 130 7.15 4.57 -13.43
CA ILE A 130 6.35 4.88 -12.23
C ILE A 130 6.02 3.57 -11.53
N ILE A 131 6.36 3.46 -10.25
CA ILE A 131 6.20 2.24 -9.47
C ILE A 131 5.03 2.36 -8.50
N PHE A 132 4.19 1.33 -8.51
CA PHE A 132 3.22 1.03 -7.47
C PHE A 132 3.38 -0.42 -7.03
N TYR A 133 3.12 -0.69 -5.76
CA TYR A 133 3.06 -2.05 -5.24
C TYR A 133 2.02 -2.13 -4.12
N HIS A 134 1.55 -3.33 -3.88
CA HIS A 134 0.55 -3.61 -2.86
C HIS A 134 0.74 -5.04 -2.32
N SER A 135 0.16 -5.31 -1.16
CA SER A 135 0.35 -6.60 -0.48
C SER A 135 -0.16 -7.79 -1.30
N THR A 136 -1.46 -7.80 -1.62
CA THR A 136 -2.13 -8.99 -2.19
C THR A 136 -3.19 -8.55 -3.19
N CYS A 137 -3.10 -8.98 -4.46
CA CYS A 137 -4.05 -8.55 -5.49
C CYS A 137 -5.42 -9.25 -5.40
N GLY A 138 -5.50 -10.43 -4.76
CA GLY A 138 -6.73 -11.21 -4.68
C GLY A 138 -7.04 -12.02 -5.94
N GLY A 139 -6.06 -12.18 -6.86
CA GLY A 139 -6.15 -12.94 -8.09
C GLY A 139 -6.13 -12.09 -9.36
N TYR A 140 -6.23 -10.77 -9.24
CA TYR A 140 -6.16 -9.83 -10.37
C TYR A 140 -5.63 -8.48 -9.90
N THR A 141 -4.66 -7.89 -10.59
CA THR A 141 -4.23 -6.51 -10.33
C THR A 141 -5.22 -5.51 -10.91
N GLU A 142 -5.04 -4.22 -10.69
CA GLU A 142 -5.99 -3.18 -11.12
C GLU A 142 -5.32 -2.15 -12.03
N ASN A 143 -6.10 -1.58 -12.95
CA ASN A 143 -5.67 -0.44 -13.75
C ASN A 143 -5.43 0.78 -12.88
N ILE A 144 -4.35 1.51 -13.13
CA ILE A 144 -4.04 2.74 -12.40
C ILE A 144 -5.15 3.78 -12.49
N SER A 145 -5.80 3.90 -13.65
CA SER A 145 -6.89 4.84 -13.89
C SER A 145 -8.12 4.60 -13.00
N ASN A 146 -8.35 3.36 -12.58
CA ASN A 146 -9.49 3.00 -11.72
C ASN A 146 -9.26 3.32 -10.23
N VAL A 147 -8.01 3.61 -9.84
CA VAL A 147 -7.64 3.82 -8.43
C VAL A 147 -7.16 5.24 -8.15
N PHE A 148 -6.29 5.78 -9.00
CA PHE A 148 -5.59 7.04 -8.73
C PHE A 148 -6.01 8.18 -9.65
N SER A 149 -7.06 8.02 -10.45
CA SER A 149 -7.58 9.03 -11.39
C SER A 149 -6.49 9.64 -12.29
N LYS A 150 -5.46 8.86 -12.59
CA LYS A 150 -4.36 9.24 -13.48
C LYS A 150 -4.67 8.80 -14.92
N LYS A 151 -3.97 9.40 -15.88
CA LYS A 151 -3.99 8.90 -17.26
C LYS A 151 -3.59 7.43 -17.28
N ASN A 152 -4.12 6.66 -18.22
CA ASN A 152 -3.68 5.29 -18.45
C ASN A 152 -2.16 5.25 -18.67
N ILE A 153 -1.49 4.41 -17.91
CA ILE A 153 -0.07 4.10 -18.07
C ILE A 153 0.01 2.68 -18.63
N PRO A 154 0.58 2.46 -19.82
CA PRO A 154 0.47 1.21 -20.55
C PRO A 154 0.93 -0.04 -19.78
N TYR A 155 1.89 0.10 -18.89
CA TYR A 155 2.43 -0.99 -18.06
C TYR A 155 1.78 -1.09 -16.65
N LEU A 156 0.86 -0.18 -16.29
CA LEU A 156 0.10 -0.21 -15.04
C LEU A 156 -1.38 -0.56 -15.28
N ILE A 157 -1.59 -1.58 -16.10
CA ILE A 157 -2.89 -2.19 -16.38
C ILE A 157 -3.12 -3.40 -15.47
N GLY A 158 -4.38 -3.72 -15.23
CA GLY A 158 -4.77 -4.91 -14.49
C GLY A 158 -4.47 -6.19 -15.29
N ILE A 159 -3.87 -7.15 -14.63
CA ILE A 159 -3.58 -8.46 -15.17
C ILE A 159 -3.98 -9.58 -14.19
N LYS A 160 -4.28 -10.75 -14.75
CA LYS A 160 -4.58 -11.96 -13.98
C LYS A 160 -3.31 -12.47 -13.27
N ASP A 161 -3.41 -12.84 -12.01
CA ASP A 161 -2.33 -13.36 -11.18
C ASP A 161 -2.15 -14.90 -11.37
N GLY A 162 -2.02 -15.34 -12.61
CA GLY A 162 -1.96 -16.76 -12.97
C GLY A 162 -3.33 -17.44 -13.05
N ASP A 163 -3.37 -18.69 -13.50
CA ASP A 163 -4.60 -19.50 -13.57
C ASP A 163 -5.07 -19.86 -12.16
N GLU A 164 -4.18 -20.35 -11.31
CA GLU A 164 -4.30 -20.29 -9.87
C GLU A 164 -3.53 -19.07 -9.36
N PRO A 165 -4.19 -18.15 -8.62
CA PRO A 165 -3.54 -16.95 -8.15
C PRO A 165 -2.28 -17.24 -7.32
N TYR A 166 -1.13 -16.75 -7.76
CA TYR A 166 0.13 -16.89 -7.03
C TYR A 166 0.05 -16.29 -5.64
N CYS A 167 -0.70 -15.21 -5.48
CA CYS A 167 -0.89 -14.56 -4.19
C CYS A 167 -1.83 -15.31 -3.22
N LYS A 168 -2.40 -16.48 -3.61
CA LYS A 168 -3.30 -17.29 -2.76
C LYS A 168 -2.63 -17.75 -1.46
N ILE A 169 -1.31 -17.82 -1.43
CA ILE A 169 -0.51 -18.14 -0.24
C ILE A 169 -0.46 -17.00 0.81
N SER A 170 -0.99 -15.83 0.47
CA SER A 170 -1.04 -14.69 1.39
C SER A 170 -1.99 -14.97 2.56
N PRO A 171 -1.59 -14.66 3.82
CA PRO A 171 -2.51 -14.73 4.96
C PRO A 171 -3.63 -13.70 4.89
N ARG A 172 -3.58 -12.77 3.90
CA ARG A 172 -4.59 -11.76 3.63
C ARG A 172 -5.27 -11.95 2.27
N TYR A 173 -5.18 -13.17 1.72
CA TYR A 173 -5.81 -13.48 0.45
C TYR A 173 -7.33 -13.42 0.55
N GLU A 174 -7.91 -14.02 1.58
CA GLU A 174 -9.33 -13.95 1.90
C GLU A 174 -9.52 -13.34 3.29
N TRP A 175 -10.61 -12.61 3.46
CA TRP A 175 -10.94 -11.95 4.71
C TRP A 175 -12.43 -11.72 4.86
N VAL A 176 -12.88 -11.60 6.11
CA VAL A 176 -14.25 -11.28 6.46
C VAL A 176 -14.23 -10.09 7.42
N GLU A 177 -15.18 -9.17 7.24
CA GLU A 177 -15.49 -8.10 8.18
C GLU A 177 -16.98 -8.12 8.51
N ASN A 178 -17.30 -7.91 9.78
CA ASN A 178 -18.67 -7.88 10.28
C ASN A 178 -18.92 -6.56 10.99
N TYR A 179 -20.08 -5.96 10.74
CA TYR A 179 -20.48 -4.68 11.33
C TYR A 179 -21.92 -4.79 11.82
N SER A 180 -22.20 -4.23 12.99
CA SER A 180 -23.60 -3.91 13.29
C SER A 180 -24.08 -2.76 12.40
N GLU A 181 -25.39 -2.72 12.12
CA GLU A 181 -25.98 -1.63 11.36
C GLU A 181 -25.56 -0.26 11.92
N SER A 182 -25.60 -0.10 13.24
CA SER A 182 -25.25 1.17 13.91
C SER A 182 -23.80 1.61 13.64
N ILE A 183 -22.82 0.70 13.69
CA ILE A 183 -21.43 1.00 13.37
C ILE A 183 -21.28 1.38 11.89
N PHE A 184 -22.00 0.70 11.00
CA PHE A 184 -21.91 0.98 9.56
C PHE A 184 -22.48 2.37 9.24
N VAL A 185 -23.66 2.70 9.78
CA VAL A 185 -24.30 4.02 9.63
C VAL A 185 -23.45 5.12 10.26
N GLU A 186 -22.86 4.89 11.45
CA GLU A 186 -21.95 5.85 12.09
C GLU A 186 -20.77 6.22 11.19
N ARG A 187 -20.25 5.29 10.39
CA ARG A 187 -19.14 5.57 9.45
C ARG A 187 -19.55 6.48 8.31
N LEU A 188 -20.75 6.29 7.78
CA LEU A 188 -21.31 7.18 6.77
C LEU A 188 -21.52 8.59 7.35
N TYR A 189 -21.98 8.69 8.60
CA TYR A 189 -22.11 9.96 9.29
C TYR A 189 -20.75 10.64 9.51
N LYS A 190 -19.75 9.91 10.02
CA LYS A 190 -18.37 10.43 10.19
C LYS A 190 -17.74 10.86 8.87
N ALA A 191 -18.07 10.21 7.78
CA ALA A 191 -17.67 10.59 6.42
C ALA A 191 -18.46 11.79 5.85
N LYS A 192 -19.44 12.33 6.60
CA LYS A 192 -20.33 13.44 6.21
C LYS A 192 -21.19 13.13 4.97
N LEU A 193 -21.54 11.88 4.77
CA LEU A 193 -22.39 11.43 3.67
C LEU A 193 -23.87 11.44 4.05
N ILE A 194 -24.15 11.45 5.34
CA ILE A 194 -25.50 11.54 5.92
C ILE A 194 -25.50 12.55 7.07
N GLU A 195 -26.69 13.10 7.35
CA GLU A 195 -26.87 14.19 8.34
C GLU A 195 -27.19 13.66 9.74
N SER A 196 -27.60 12.39 9.86
CA SER A 196 -28.03 11.77 11.12
C SER A 196 -27.57 10.32 11.23
N ILE A 197 -27.30 9.88 12.46
CA ILE A 197 -27.03 8.46 12.79
C ILE A 197 -28.32 7.65 12.94
N ASN A 198 -29.50 8.29 12.85
CA ASN A 198 -30.79 7.62 13.01
C ASN A 198 -31.28 6.92 11.75
N TYR A 199 -30.57 7.09 10.63
CA TYR A 199 -30.84 6.34 9.42
C TYR A 199 -30.76 4.83 9.67
N LYS A 200 -31.62 4.08 8.97
CA LYS A 200 -31.62 2.61 8.94
C LYS A 200 -31.17 2.15 7.57
N LEU A 201 -30.37 1.09 7.57
CA LEU A 201 -29.93 0.48 6.33
C LEU A 201 -31.09 -0.32 5.72
N SER A 202 -31.45 0.01 4.49
CA SER A 202 -32.51 -0.64 3.74
C SER A 202 -32.00 -1.69 2.78
N ASP A 203 -30.90 -1.36 2.05
CA ASP A 203 -30.31 -2.27 1.06
C ASP A 203 -28.85 -1.89 0.77
N LEU A 204 -28.12 -2.85 0.19
CA LEU A 204 -26.72 -2.71 -0.28
C LEU A 204 -26.62 -3.35 -1.66
N ARG A 205 -26.22 -2.56 -2.67
CA ARG A 205 -26.11 -3.03 -4.06
C ARG A 205 -24.75 -2.74 -4.64
N ILE A 206 -24.13 -3.75 -5.21
CA ILE A 206 -22.94 -3.58 -6.04
C ILE A 206 -23.44 -3.34 -7.46
N GLU A 207 -23.47 -2.10 -7.90
CA GLU A 207 -23.99 -1.72 -9.22
C GLU A 207 -23.01 -2.08 -10.33
N SER A 208 -21.72 -1.92 -10.08
CA SER A 208 -20.72 -2.25 -11.10
C SER A 208 -19.38 -2.69 -10.51
N ARG A 209 -18.63 -3.45 -11.32
CA ARG A 209 -17.26 -3.86 -11.02
C ARG A 209 -16.35 -3.54 -12.19
N PHE A 210 -15.09 -3.26 -11.88
CA PHE A 210 -14.02 -3.26 -12.86
C PHE A 210 -13.71 -4.67 -13.36
N SER A 211 -12.96 -4.79 -14.44
CA SER A 211 -12.54 -6.09 -15.02
C SER A 211 -11.74 -6.95 -14.03
N SER A 212 -11.08 -6.35 -13.07
CA SER A 212 -10.36 -7.04 -11.99
C SER A 212 -11.29 -7.75 -10.99
N GLY A 213 -12.60 -7.48 -11.02
CA GLY A 213 -13.59 -7.90 -10.02
C GLY A 213 -13.71 -6.96 -8.82
N ARG A 214 -12.91 -5.89 -8.74
CA ARG A 214 -13.07 -4.85 -7.72
C ARG A 214 -14.30 -4.01 -7.97
N ILE A 215 -14.95 -3.59 -6.89
CA ILE A 215 -16.15 -2.75 -6.96
C ILE A 215 -15.77 -1.38 -7.56
N ASN A 216 -16.49 -1.01 -8.63
CA ASN A 216 -16.49 0.33 -9.17
C ASN A 216 -17.52 1.21 -8.46
N GLU A 217 -18.74 0.68 -8.25
CA GLU A 217 -19.85 1.42 -7.63
C GLU A 217 -20.62 0.54 -6.64
N LEU A 218 -20.79 1.06 -5.43
CA LEU A 218 -21.55 0.47 -4.34
C LEU A 218 -22.62 1.46 -3.88
N ASP A 219 -23.88 1.07 -4.00
CA ASP A 219 -25.03 1.82 -3.51
C ASP A 219 -25.42 1.37 -2.12
N ILE A 220 -25.57 2.34 -1.22
CA ILE A 220 -26.04 2.15 0.14
C ILE A 220 -27.38 2.86 0.26
N ILE A 221 -28.45 2.09 0.44
CA ILE A 221 -29.82 2.59 0.51
C ILE A 221 -30.24 2.65 1.96
N LEU A 222 -30.61 3.85 2.39
CA LEU A 222 -30.99 4.17 3.76
C LEU A 222 -32.42 4.70 3.81
N ASN A 223 -33.11 4.56 4.95
CA ASN A 223 -34.36 5.25 5.25
C ASN A 223 -34.22 6.02 6.57
N ASP A 224 -35.00 7.08 6.73
CA ASP A 224 -34.96 7.94 7.92
C ASP A 224 -36.05 7.56 8.95
N GLY A 225 -36.78 6.47 8.71
CA GLY A 225 -37.94 6.05 9.52
C GLY A 225 -39.26 6.74 9.15
N GLN A 226 -39.23 7.64 8.15
CA GLN A 226 -40.41 8.36 7.62
C GLN A 226 -40.68 8.04 6.14
N GLU A 227 -40.24 6.86 5.68
CA GLU A 227 -40.33 6.38 4.28
C GLU A 227 -39.50 7.16 3.26
N ILE A 228 -38.72 8.15 3.67
CA ILE A 228 -37.78 8.85 2.78
C ILE A 228 -36.54 8.00 2.60
N GLN A 229 -36.30 7.56 1.37
CA GLN A 229 -35.09 6.84 1.00
C GLN A 229 -33.99 7.81 0.60
N LYS A 230 -32.78 7.52 1.07
CA LYS A 230 -31.54 8.19 0.66
C LYS A 230 -30.56 7.16 0.11
N THR A 231 -30.05 7.37 -1.09
CA THR A 231 -29.00 6.54 -1.66
C THR A 231 -27.67 7.24 -1.58
N ILE A 232 -26.67 6.54 -1.09
CA ILE A 232 -25.26 6.97 -1.05
C ILE A 232 -24.48 6.15 -2.06
N TYR A 233 -23.86 6.82 -2.99
CA TYR A 233 -23.02 6.23 -4.03
C TYR A 233 -21.56 6.27 -3.62
N LEU A 234 -20.93 5.11 -3.44
CA LEU A 234 -19.50 4.99 -3.16
C LEU A 234 -18.76 4.46 -4.36
N LEU A 235 -17.74 5.17 -4.82
CA LEU A 235 -17.01 4.85 -6.04
C LEU A 235 -15.59 4.36 -5.75
N GLY A 236 -15.20 3.26 -6.40
CA GLY A 236 -13.83 2.76 -6.47
C GLY A 236 -13.12 2.72 -5.11
N ASN A 237 -11.90 3.21 -5.07
CA ASN A 237 -11.04 3.10 -3.89
C ASN A 237 -11.51 3.94 -2.67
N GLN A 238 -12.39 4.93 -2.83
CA GLN A 238 -12.95 5.70 -1.70
C GLN A 238 -13.73 4.81 -0.73
N ILE A 239 -14.35 3.71 -1.23
CA ILE A 239 -15.08 2.71 -0.43
C ILE A 239 -14.23 2.26 0.76
N ARG A 240 -12.93 2.05 0.56
CA ARG A 240 -12.01 1.55 1.60
C ARG A 240 -11.86 2.52 2.77
N GLY A 241 -11.77 3.81 2.48
CA GLY A 241 -11.61 4.87 3.49
C GLY A 241 -12.88 5.13 4.29
N ILE A 242 -14.05 4.93 3.67
CA ILE A 242 -15.36 5.19 4.26
C ILE A 242 -15.81 3.98 5.10
N ILE A 243 -15.86 2.79 4.52
CA ILE A 243 -16.29 1.59 5.23
C ILE A 243 -15.29 1.20 6.32
N ARG A 244 -13.99 1.24 6.04
CA ARG A 244 -12.90 0.85 6.95
C ARG A 244 -13.03 -0.59 7.48
N ASN A 245 -12.05 -1.10 8.18
CA ASN A 245 -12.15 -2.38 8.89
C ASN A 245 -13.11 -2.29 10.09
N SER A 246 -13.60 -3.40 10.58
CA SER A 246 -14.54 -3.46 11.72
C SER A 246 -13.99 -2.79 12.99
N ASP A 247 -12.67 -2.80 13.20
CA ASP A 247 -11.99 -2.09 14.29
C ASP A 247 -12.00 -0.54 14.16
N GLY A 248 -12.39 -0.01 12.99
CA GLY A 248 -12.41 1.42 12.69
C GLY A 248 -11.04 2.09 12.55
N LYS A 249 -9.95 1.40 12.85
CA LYS A 249 -8.59 1.97 12.88
C LYS A 249 -7.95 2.02 11.50
N SER A 250 -8.15 0.97 10.69
CA SER A 250 -7.54 0.84 9.37
C SER A 250 -8.58 0.99 8.26
N ILE A 251 -8.14 1.39 7.07
CA ILE A 251 -8.96 1.35 5.87
C ILE A 251 -9.30 -0.11 5.51
N LEU A 252 -10.40 -0.34 4.81
CA LEU A 252 -10.79 -1.67 4.36
C LEU A 252 -9.70 -2.29 3.48
N LYS A 253 -9.48 -3.60 3.61
CA LYS A 253 -8.33 -4.29 2.98
C LYS A 253 -8.27 -4.12 1.47
N SER A 254 -9.41 -4.27 0.76
CA SER A 254 -9.51 -4.06 -0.68
C SER A 254 -10.92 -3.66 -1.07
N THR A 255 -11.17 -3.38 -2.36
CA THR A 255 -12.52 -3.24 -2.93
C THR A 255 -12.98 -4.50 -3.67
N MET A 256 -12.22 -5.60 -3.58
CA MET A 256 -12.60 -6.89 -4.16
C MET A 256 -13.37 -7.69 -3.10
N PHE A 257 -14.68 -7.45 -2.99
CA PHE A 257 -15.51 -8.12 -1.98
C PHE A 257 -16.95 -8.30 -2.44
N ASN A 258 -17.71 -9.14 -1.71
CA ASN A 258 -19.14 -9.18 -1.68
C ASN A 258 -19.64 -8.66 -0.33
N ILE A 259 -20.78 -8.00 -0.34
CA ILE A 259 -21.41 -7.41 0.84
C ILE A 259 -22.88 -7.85 0.91
N LYS A 260 -23.36 -8.12 2.12
CA LYS A 260 -24.77 -8.45 2.36
C LYS A 260 -25.21 -8.01 3.75
N ILE A 261 -26.50 -7.87 3.92
CA ILE A 261 -27.15 -7.76 5.22
C ILE A 261 -27.59 -9.17 5.62
N ASP A 262 -27.28 -9.61 6.84
CA ASP A 262 -27.73 -10.89 7.37
C ASP A 262 -29.10 -10.81 8.05
N ASN A 263 -29.59 -11.94 8.56
CA ASN A 263 -30.91 -12.02 9.19
C ASN A 263 -31.03 -11.24 10.51
N GLU A 264 -29.89 -10.83 11.09
CA GLU A 264 -29.82 -10.03 12.33
C GLU A 264 -29.54 -8.54 12.02
N ASN A 265 -29.67 -8.12 10.77
CA ASN A 265 -29.33 -6.79 10.25
C ASN A 265 -27.85 -6.41 10.43
N ASN A 266 -26.95 -7.38 10.56
CA ASN A 266 -25.53 -7.10 10.49
C ASN A 266 -25.05 -7.07 9.03
N ILE A 267 -24.03 -6.26 8.78
CA ILE A 267 -23.39 -6.17 7.49
C ILE A 267 -22.19 -7.11 7.47
N VAL A 268 -22.20 -8.06 6.54
CA VAL A 268 -21.15 -9.04 6.33
C VAL A 268 -20.44 -8.76 5.02
N ILE A 269 -19.14 -8.53 5.07
CA ILE A 269 -18.27 -8.33 3.91
C ILE A 269 -17.31 -9.50 3.80
N ASN A 270 -17.36 -10.20 2.67
CA ASN A 270 -16.41 -11.27 2.33
C ASN A 270 -15.53 -10.80 1.17
N GLY A 271 -14.25 -10.64 1.42
CA GLY A 271 -13.35 -10.03 0.46
C GLY A 271 -12.08 -10.81 0.18
N LYS A 272 -11.38 -10.38 -0.86
CA LYS A 272 -10.08 -10.91 -1.30
C LYS A 272 -9.07 -9.78 -1.46
N GLY A 273 -7.80 -10.11 -1.19
CA GLY A 273 -6.69 -9.20 -1.40
C GLY A 273 -6.54 -8.11 -0.34
N ASN A 274 -5.41 -7.42 -0.40
CA ASN A 274 -5.05 -6.35 0.53
C ASN A 274 -4.21 -5.30 -0.19
N GLY A 275 -4.70 -4.08 -0.27
CA GLY A 275 -4.11 -2.96 -0.98
C GLY A 275 -4.95 -2.46 -2.13
N HIS A 276 -4.42 -1.47 -2.85
CA HIS A 276 -5.11 -0.81 -3.97
C HIS A 276 -5.15 -1.63 -5.26
N GLY A 277 -4.31 -2.64 -5.38
CA GLY A 277 -4.28 -3.55 -6.54
C GLY A 277 -3.40 -3.13 -7.71
N VAL A 278 -2.90 -1.91 -7.77
CA VAL A 278 -2.11 -1.39 -8.90
C VAL A 278 -0.65 -1.83 -8.79
N GLY A 279 -0.03 -2.22 -9.91
CA GLY A 279 1.38 -2.58 -10.03
C GLY A 279 1.75 -3.91 -9.39
N LEU A 280 2.93 -4.00 -8.76
CA LEU A 280 3.47 -5.25 -8.21
C LEU A 280 2.61 -5.78 -7.06
N CYS A 281 2.16 -7.03 -7.16
CA CYS A 281 1.59 -7.78 -6.05
C CYS A 281 2.71 -8.48 -5.27
N GLN A 282 3.00 -8.04 -4.05
CA GLN A 282 4.09 -8.60 -3.23
C GLN A 282 3.93 -10.11 -3.00
N TRP A 283 2.75 -10.57 -2.59
CA TRP A 283 2.49 -11.99 -2.41
C TRP A 283 2.37 -12.77 -3.73
N GLY A 284 2.00 -12.11 -4.82
CA GLY A 284 2.06 -12.70 -6.16
C GLY A 284 3.50 -12.98 -6.58
N ALA A 285 4.40 -12.00 -6.41
CA ALA A 285 5.83 -12.18 -6.66
C ALA A 285 6.44 -13.30 -5.79
N ILE A 286 6.09 -13.35 -4.48
CA ILE A 286 6.50 -14.44 -3.58
C ILE A 286 6.00 -15.80 -4.10
N GLY A 287 4.75 -15.89 -4.53
CA GLY A 287 4.20 -17.12 -5.07
C GLY A 287 4.89 -17.59 -6.35
N GLN A 288 5.26 -16.64 -7.22
CA GLN A 288 6.04 -16.91 -8.43
C GLN A 288 7.46 -17.39 -8.09
N SER A 289 8.14 -16.70 -7.18
CA SER A 289 9.48 -17.08 -6.70
C SER A 289 9.49 -18.51 -6.14
N LYS A 290 8.47 -18.90 -5.34
CA LYS A 290 8.33 -20.25 -4.81
C LYS A 290 8.11 -21.33 -5.89
N LYS A 291 7.67 -20.94 -7.07
CA LYS A 291 7.56 -21.82 -8.25
C LYS A 291 8.81 -21.79 -9.13
N GLY A 292 9.88 -21.11 -8.70
CA GLY A 292 11.13 -21.01 -9.43
C GLY A 292 11.09 -20.06 -10.63
N ILE A 293 10.13 -19.12 -10.67
CA ILE A 293 10.06 -18.09 -11.71
C ILE A 293 11.09 -17.01 -11.38
N ASP A 294 11.95 -16.68 -12.34
CA ASP A 294 12.98 -15.66 -12.27
C ASP A 294 12.38 -14.25 -12.12
N TYR A 295 13.13 -13.34 -11.53
CA TYR A 295 12.69 -11.96 -11.28
C TYR A 295 12.59 -11.08 -12.54
N LYS A 296 13.23 -11.50 -13.66
CA LYS A 296 13.27 -10.79 -14.95
C LYS A 296 11.96 -10.95 -15.77
#